data_d96d33420f32ce6084facd3c13f3df07
#
_entry.id   d96d33420f32ce6084facd3c13f3df07
#
_cell.length_a   1.000
_cell.length_b   1.000
_cell.length_c   1.000
_cell.angle_alpha   90.00
_cell.angle_beta   90.00
_cell.angle_gamma   90.00
#
_symmetry.space_group_name_H-M   'P 1'
#
loop_
_entity.id
_entity.type
_entity.pdbx_description
1 polymer ?
#
loop_
_entity_poly.entity_id
_entity_poly.type
_entity_poly.pdbx_seq_one_letter_code
_entity_poly.pdbx_strand_id
1 'polypeptide(L)'
;MKWDPVETLVAAVEALGFEALGTSTEGRAIRGRLFGGAAGPALLVMGGIHGDEPASVEALIELGARVGGGRSTEFAPRPPIWLLPAVNPDGVARGRKNSARDVDLNRNFPARSFSTDHAPGYFPGAAPLSEPETRVVADLIAREPIAAVVAVHAPFACVNYDGPAAAWAQAVAAACGWPARADIGYPTPGSLGSWLGIDRGLPVLTLELPPGPLAGFRGPAAAALDESIRAAPVLNE
;
A
#
# COMPACT_ATOMS: atom_id res chain seq x y z
N MET A 1 5.65 -29.71 -5.15
CA MET A 1 4.74 -28.66 -5.67
C MET A 1 5.54 -27.35 -5.63
N LYS A 2 5.79 -26.70 -6.74
CA LYS A 2 6.43 -25.37 -6.72
C LYS A 2 5.41 -24.40 -6.15
N TRP A 3 5.79 -23.68 -5.10
CA TRP A 3 4.98 -22.60 -4.56
C TRP A 3 4.81 -21.55 -5.65
N ASP A 4 3.57 -21.30 -6.07
CA ASP A 4 3.23 -20.21 -6.98
C ASP A 4 2.68 -19.06 -6.12
N PRO A 5 3.40 -17.96 -6.01
CA PRO A 5 2.96 -16.82 -5.21
C PRO A 5 1.63 -16.23 -5.70
N VAL A 6 1.34 -16.36 -6.98
CA VAL A 6 0.10 -15.83 -7.58
C VAL A 6 -1.10 -16.69 -7.25
N GLU A 7 -1.00 -18.02 -7.39
CA GLU A 7 -2.09 -18.93 -7.03
C GLU A 7 -2.39 -18.84 -5.53
N THR A 8 -1.35 -18.75 -4.70
CA THR A 8 -1.51 -18.58 -3.25
C THR A 8 -2.17 -17.23 -2.92
N LEU A 9 -1.77 -16.15 -3.58
CA LEU A 9 -2.38 -14.83 -3.44
C LEU A 9 -3.85 -14.86 -3.84
N VAL A 10 -4.17 -15.41 -5.02
CA VAL A 10 -5.55 -15.47 -5.52
C VAL A 10 -6.44 -16.25 -4.56
N ALA A 11 -6.01 -17.44 -4.13
CA ALA A 11 -6.78 -18.28 -3.20
C ALA A 11 -7.00 -17.58 -1.85
N ALA A 12 -5.97 -16.90 -1.31
CA ALA A 12 -6.06 -16.19 -0.04
C ALA A 12 -7.02 -14.99 -0.12
N VAL A 13 -6.93 -14.17 -1.17
CA VAL A 13 -7.81 -13.00 -1.32
C VAL A 13 -9.26 -13.39 -1.60
N GLU A 14 -9.50 -14.50 -2.32
CA GLU A 14 -10.86 -15.03 -2.53
C GLU A 14 -11.46 -15.57 -1.23
N ALA A 15 -10.69 -16.37 -0.48
CA ALA A 15 -11.14 -16.90 0.81
C ALA A 15 -11.44 -15.79 1.83
N LEU A 16 -10.76 -14.65 1.74
CA LEU A 16 -10.97 -13.48 2.58
C LEU A 16 -12.06 -12.53 2.04
N GLY A 17 -12.73 -12.85 0.93
CA GLY A 17 -13.84 -12.08 0.39
C GLY A 17 -13.44 -10.72 -0.21
N PHE A 18 -12.26 -10.61 -0.81
CA PHE A 18 -11.86 -9.42 -1.55
C PHE A 18 -12.59 -9.34 -2.89
N GLU A 19 -13.08 -8.16 -3.22
CA GLU A 19 -13.81 -7.88 -4.46
C GLU A 19 -12.89 -7.28 -5.52
N ALA A 20 -13.23 -7.48 -6.80
CA ALA A 20 -12.52 -6.84 -7.91
C ALA A 20 -12.92 -5.37 -7.99
N LEU A 21 -11.95 -4.48 -7.81
CA LEU A 21 -12.11 -3.02 -7.96
C LEU A 21 -11.83 -2.57 -9.40
N GLY A 22 -11.10 -3.37 -10.15
CA GLY A 22 -10.74 -3.14 -11.54
C GLY A 22 -9.83 -4.25 -12.05
N THR A 23 -9.22 -4.02 -13.21
CA THR A 23 -8.32 -4.98 -13.86
C THR A 23 -7.00 -4.31 -14.26
N SER A 24 -5.93 -5.07 -14.16
CA SER A 24 -4.59 -4.69 -14.62
C SER A 24 -4.49 -4.70 -16.15
N THR A 25 -3.36 -4.27 -16.65
CA THR A 25 -3.04 -4.28 -18.10
C THR A 25 -3.20 -5.66 -18.73
N GLU A 26 -2.87 -6.75 -18.02
CA GLU A 26 -3.03 -8.13 -18.52
C GLU A 26 -4.35 -8.79 -18.11
N GLY A 27 -5.30 -8.01 -17.60
CA GLY A 27 -6.64 -8.50 -17.24
C GLY A 27 -6.74 -9.20 -15.89
N ARG A 28 -5.72 -9.13 -15.02
CA ARG A 28 -5.81 -9.66 -13.65
C ARG A 28 -6.62 -8.73 -12.78
N ALA A 29 -7.50 -9.30 -11.93
CA ALA A 29 -8.28 -8.50 -11.00
C ALA A 29 -7.40 -7.79 -9.98
N ILE A 30 -7.58 -6.47 -9.83
CA ILE A 30 -7.06 -5.68 -8.73
C ILE A 30 -8.12 -5.72 -7.64
N ARG A 31 -7.79 -6.34 -6.52
CA ARG A 31 -8.77 -6.67 -5.49
C ARG A 31 -8.61 -5.80 -4.26
N GLY A 32 -9.74 -5.43 -3.67
CA GLY A 32 -9.79 -4.70 -2.41
C GLY A 32 -10.97 -5.13 -1.55
N ARG A 33 -10.90 -4.83 -0.25
CA ARG A 33 -11.99 -5.07 0.69
C ARG A 33 -12.04 -3.97 1.75
N LEU A 34 -13.25 -3.52 2.08
CA LEU A 34 -13.52 -2.67 3.23
C LEU A 34 -13.77 -3.55 4.47
N PHE A 35 -13.02 -3.31 5.53
CA PHE A 35 -13.21 -3.90 6.85
C PHE A 35 -13.70 -2.85 7.82
N GLY A 36 -14.57 -3.24 8.79
CA GLY A 36 -14.98 -2.38 9.89
C GLY A 36 -16.23 -1.53 9.67
N GLY A 37 -16.95 -1.74 8.58
CA GLY A 37 -18.20 -1.00 8.29
C GLY A 37 -17.99 0.26 7.45
N ALA A 38 -19.11 0.83 6.95
CA ALA A 38 -19.08 1.88 5.93
C ALA A 38 -19.22 3.31 6.50
N ALA A 39 -19.26 3.49 7.82
CA ALA A 39 -19.50 4.80 8.43
C ALA A 39 -18.18 5.51 8.80
N GLY A 40 -17.98 6.70 8.23
CA GLY A 40 -16.87 7.58 8.57
C GLY A 40 -15.66 7.49 7.62
N PRO A 41 -14.65 8.35 7.86
CA PRO A 41 -13.41 8.35 7.09
C PRO A 41 -12.64 7.04 7.27
N ALA A 42 -12.08 6.52 6.18
CA ALA A 42 -11.36 5.25 6.16
C ALA A 42 -9.85 5.44 6.06
N LEU A 43 -9.11 4.45 6.57
CA LEU A 43 -7.70 4.26 6.29
C LEU A 43 -7.56 3.39 5.03
N LEU A 44 -6.79 3.82 4.04
CA LEU A 44 -6.38 2.98 2.92
C LEU A 44 -5.04 2.33 3.24
N VAL A 45 -4.99 0.99 3.23
CA VAL A 45 -3.75 0.21 3.37
C VAL A 45 -3.53 -0.57 2.08
N MET A 46 -2.43 -0.33 1.40
CA MET A 46 -2.15 -0.95 0.10
C MET A 46 -0.71 -1.44 -0.02
N GLY A 47 -0.50 -2.48 -0.82
CA GLY A 47 0.81 -3.06 -1.10
C GLY A 47 0.92 -3.62 -2.51
N GLY A 48 2.05 -4.24 -2.83
CA GLY A 48 2.28 -4.83 -4.14
C GLY A 48 2.16 -3.85 -5.30
N ILE A 49 2.51 -2.59 -5.10
CA ILE A 49 2.63 -1.61 -6.20
C ILE A 49 3.89 -1.90 -7.02
N HIS A 50 4.96 -2.38 -6.36
CA HIS A 50 6.10 -2.99 -7.01
C HIS A 50 5.99 -4.52 -6.86
N GLY A 51 6.00 -5.23 -7.98
CA GLY A 51 5.74 -6.66 -7.98
C GLY A 51 6.92 -7.53 -7.51
N ASP A 52 8.11 -6.96 -7.40
CA ASP A 52 9.31 -7.60 -6.83
C ASP A 52 9.43 -7.43 -5.30
N GLU A 53 8.39 -6.88 -4.66
CA GLU A 53 8.28 -6.70 -3.21
C GLU A 53 7.22 -7.65 -2.59
N PRO A 54 7.35 -8.99 -2.71
CA PRO A 54 6.30 -9.93 -2.29
C PRO A 54 5.98 -9.85 -0.80
N ALA A 55 6.93 -9.43 0.03
CA ALA A 55 6.73 -9.23 1.46
C ALA A 55 5.60 -8.24 1.77
N SER A 56 5.42 -7.21 0.94
CA SER A 56 4.34 -6.23 1.10
C SER A 56 2.96 -6.87 0.88
N VAL A 57 2.86 -7.76 -0.10
CA VAL A 57 1.64 -8.51 -0.42
C VAL A 57 1.30 -9.50 0.68
N GLU A 58 2.29 -10.30 1.11
CA GLU A 58 2.15 -11.28 2.20
C GLU A 58 1.66 -10.61 3.49
N ALA A 59 2.28 -9.47 3.86
CA ALA A 59 1.90 -8.71 5.04
C ALA A 59 0.42 -8.27 5.03
N LEU A 60 -0.07 -7.86 3.87
CA LEU A 60 -1.45 -7.40 3.76
C LEU A 60 -2.47 -8.55 3.71
N ILE A 61 -2.11 -9.71 3.16
CA ILE A 61 -2.95 -10.90 3.25
C ILE A 61 -3.09 -11.34 4.71
N GLU A 62 -1.99 -11.41 5.44
CA GLU A 62 -1.99 -11.75 6.86
C GLU A 62 -2.79 -10.73 7.69
N LEU A 63 -2.64 -9.43 7.40
CA LEU A 63 -3.46 -8.40 8.00
C LEU A 63 -4.94 -8.64 7.71
N GLY A 64 -5.31 -8.91 6.46
CA GLY A 64 -6.68 -9.20 6.06
C GLY A 64 -7.28 -10.41 6.79
N ALA A 65 -6.49 -11.48 6.98
CA ALA A 65 -6.89 -12.65 7.74
C ALA A 65 -7.14 -12.32 9.22
N ARG A 66 -6.32 -11.48 9.82
CA ARG A 66 -6.47 -11.05 11.23
C ARG A 66 -7.70 -10.16 11.41
N VAL A 67 -7.88 -9.17 10.54
CA VAL A 67 -9.00 -8.21 10.61
C VAL A 67 -10.33 -8.90 10.25
N GLY A 68 -10.32 -9.83 9.28
CA GLY A 68 -11.51 -10.54 8.81
C GLY A 68 -11.91 -11.75 9.66
N GLY A 69 -10.99 -12.30 10.44
CA GLY A 69 -11.17 -13.58 11.13
C GLY A 69 -12.06 -13.55 12.38
N GLY A 70 -12.58 -12.39 12.82
CA GLY A 70 -13.53 -12.25 13.92
C GLY A 70 -13.08 -12.78 15.28
N ARG A 71 -11.83 -13.23 15.41
CA ARG A 71 -11.30 -13.93 16.59
C ARG A 71 -10.59 -13.04 17.60
N SER A 72 -10.46 -11.75 17.33
CA SER A 72 -9.84 -10.83 18.26
C SER A 72 -10.69 -9.59 18.44
N THR A 73 -11.25 -9.41 19.62
CA THR A 73 -11.85 -8.15 20.07
C THR A 73 -10.81 -7.03 20.17
N GLU A 74 -9.52 -7.36 20.08
CA GLU A 74 -8.39 -6.42 20.03
C GLU A 74 -8.26 -5.72 18.69
N PHE A 75 -8.82 -6.31 17.62
CA PHE A 75 -8.80 -5.79 16.25
C PHE A 75 -10.20 -5.48 15.70
N ALA A 76 -11.08 -4.92 16.51
CA ALA A 76 -12.19 -4.18 15.93
C ALA A 76 -11.59 -2.99 15.15
N PRO A 77 -11.70 -2.96 13.80
CA PRO A 77 -11.08 -1.88 13.02
C PRO A 77 -11.65 -0.54 13.46
N ARG A 78 -10.79 0.29 13.91
CA ARG A 78 -11.07 1.67 14.28
C ARG A 78 -10.01 2.50 13.58
N PRO A 79 -10.21 2.99 12.50
CA PRO A 79 -11.28 3.33 11.57
C PRO A 79 -11.66 2.17 10.63
N PRO A 80 -12.64 2.39 9.72
CA PRO A 80 -12.83 1.53 8.56
C PRO A 80 -11.54 1.44 7.75
N ILE A 81 -11.21 0.23 7.24
CA ILE A 81 -9.96 -0.01 6.51
C ILE A 81 -10.27 -0.54 5.12
N TRP A 82 -9.90 0.21 4.09
CA TRP A 82 -9.74 -0.34 2.76
C TRP A 82 -8.39 -1.05 2.66
N LEU A 83 -8.39 -2.32 2.28
CA LEU A 83 -7.19 -3.13 2.14
C LEU A 83 -7.04 -3.59 0.69
N LEU A 84 -5.90 -3.24 0.04
CA LEU A 84 -5.54 -3.62 -1.32
C LEU A 84 -4.20 -4.38 -1.30
N PRO A 85 -4.18 -5.72 -1.26
CA PRO A 85 -2.94 -6.47 -1.09
C PRO A 85 -1.97 -6.38 -2.27
N ALA A 86 -2.48 -6.29 -3.51
CA ALA A 86 -1.67 -6.23 -4.71
C ALA A 86 -2.25 -5.24 -5.73
N VAL A 87 -1.68 -4.04 -5.78
CA VAL A 87 -2.06 -3.01 -6.77
C VAL A 87 -1.55 -3.37 -8.16
N ASN A 88 -0.38 -4.00 -8.25
CA ASN A 88 0.27 -4.45 -9.50
C ASN A 88 0.28 -5.99 -9.60
N PRO A 89 -0.86 -6.64 -9.85
CA PRO A 89 -0.92 -8.10 -9.92
C PRO A 89 -0.11 -8.68 -11.09
N ASP A 90 0.13 -7.91 -12.15
CA ASP A 90 0.97 -8.32 -13.28
C ASP A 90 2.45 -8.35 -12.89
N GLY A 91 2.92 -7.32 -12.19
CA GLY A 91 4.27 -7.26 -11.65
C GLY A 91 4.52 -8.37 -10.64
N VAL A 92 3.57 -8.60 -9.72
CA VAL A 92 3.64 -9.69 -8.71
C VAL A 92 3.74 -11.04 -9.40
N ALA A 93 2.91 -11.30 -10.44
CA ALA A 93 2.93 -12.55 -11.19
C ALA A 93 4.27 -12.82 -11.89
N ARG A 94 5.01 -11.75 -12.22
CA ARG A 94 6.28 -11.82 -12.92
C ARG A 94 7.51 -11.65 -12.03
N GLY A 95 7.31 -11.30 -10.74
CA GLY A 95 8.38 -10.91 -9.83
C GLY A 95 9.16 -9.70 -10.36
N ARG A 96 8.47 -8.71 -10.94
CA ARG A 96 9.07 -7.50 -11.52
C ARG A 96 8.49 -6.24 -10.87
N LYS A 97 9.35 -5.26 -10.64
CA LYS A 97 8.98 -3.97 -10.05
C LYS A 97 7.81 -3.32 -10.79
N ASN A 98 7.99 -3.08 -12.09
CA ASN A 98 7.14 -2.25 -12.92
C ASN A 98 5.86 -2.98 -13.39
N SER A 99 4.90 -2.24 -13.93
CA SER A 99 3.69 -2.74 -14.57
C SER A 99 4.01 -3.61 -15.81
N ALA A 100 3.00 -4.23 -16.40
CA ALA A 100 3.15 -4.98 -17.65
C ALA A 100 3.67 -4.13 -18.83
N ARG A 101 3.52 -2.80 -18.76
CA ARG A 101 4.03 -1.82 -19.72
C ARG A 101 5.36 -1.20 -19.31
N ASP A 102 6.04 -1.79 -18.34
CA ASP A 102 7.31 -1.32 -17.78
C ASP A 102 7.23 0.07 -17.12
N VAL A 103 6.05 0.45 -16.62
CA VAL A 103 5.83 1.70 -15.88
C VAL A 103 6.06 1.47 -14.39
N ASP A 104 6.86 2.32 -13.74
CA ASP A 104 6.91 2.44 -12.29
C ASP A 104 5.61 3.09 -11.80
N LEU A 105 4.68 2.27 -11.28
CA LEU A 105 3.38 2.73 -10.84
C LEU A 105 3.46 3.78 -9.73
N ASN A 106 4.52 3.74 -8.89
CA ASN A 106 4.75 4.76 -7.87
C ASN A 106 5.47 6.01 -8.43
N ARG A 107 5.38 6.23 -9.74
CA ARG A 107 5.73 7.45 -10.47
C ARG A 107 4.58 7.92 -11.37
N ASN A 108 3.48 7.18 -11.41
CA ASN A 108 2.37 7.38 -12.36
C ASN A 108 1.16 8.14 -11.75
N PHE A 109 1.24 8.61 -10.50
CA PHE A 109 0.19 9.39 -9.88
C PHE A 109 0.21 10.86 -10.34
N PRO A 110 -0.96 11.59 -10.27
CA PRO A 110 -1.08 12.95 -10.78
C PRO A 110 -0.56 13.99 -9.78
N ALA A 111 0.67 13.80 -9.30
CA ALA A 111 1.35 14.77 -8.47
C ALA A 111 1.84 15.96 -9.31
N ARG A 112 1.91 17.14 -8.71
CA ARG A 112 2.52 18.33 -9.35
C ARG A 112 3.98 18.11 -9.75
N SER A 113 4.66 17.21 -9.04
CA SER A 113 6.03 16.79 -9.32
C SER A 113 6.15 15.77 -10.46
N PHE A 114 5.03 15.29 -11.08
CA PHE A 114 5.11 14.34 -12.18
C PHE A 114 6.04 14.85 -13.28
N SER A 115 6.94 14.00 -13.75
CA SER A 115 7.90 14.31 -14.79
C SER A 115 8.13 13.10 -15.67
N THR A 116 8.22 13.30 -16.98
CA THR A 116 8.62 12.26 -17.92
C THR A 116 10.14 12.08 -17.98
N ASP A 117 10.90 12.98 -17.37
CA ASP A 117 12.34 12.80 -17.16
C ASP A 117 12.55 11.81 -16.00
N HIS A 118 13.26 10.72 -16.29
CA HIS A 118 13.40 9.61 -15.34
C HIS A 118 14.73 8.86 -15.48
N ALA A 119 15.20 8.30 -14.39
CA ALA A 119 16.30 7.36 -14.39
C ALA A 119 15.86 5.98 -14.94
N PRO A 120 16.77 5.13 -15.42
CA PRO A 120 16.45 3.75 -15.82
C PRO A 120 15.71 2.99 -14.73
N GLY A 121 14.61 2.30 -15.08
CA GLY A 121 13.77 1.55 -14.15
C GLY A 121 12.71 2.37 -13.42
N TYR A 122 12.61 3.68 -13.67
CA TYR A 122 11.65 4.59 -13.06
C TYR A 122 10.74 5.30 -14.08
N PHE A 123 10.47 4.64 -15.21
CA PHE A 123 9.59 5.20 -16.25
C PHE A 123 8.20 5.48 -15.69
N PRO A 124 7.73 6.75 -15.69
CA PRO A 124 6.49 7.16 -15.04
C PRO A 124 5.24 6.92 -15.89
N GLY A 125 5.39 6.38 -17.10
CA GLY A 125 4.35 6.33 -18.10
C GLY A 125 4.27 7.61 -18.95
N ALA A 126 3.43 7.58 -19.98
CA ALA A 126 3.28 8.69 -20.94
C ALA A 126 2.57 9.90 -20.34
N ALA A 127 1.75 9.69 -19.32
CA ALA A 127 0.97 10.71 -18.60
C ALA A 127 0.62 10.20 -17.20
N PRO A 128 0.27 11.08 -16.25
CA PRO A 128 -0.30 10.66 -14.99
C PRO A 128 -1.54 9.78 -15.20
N LEU A 129 -1.66 8.73 -14.39
CA LEU A 129 -2.76 7.75 -14.48
C LEU A 129 -2.88 7.08 -15.86
N SER A 130 -1.77 6.94 -16.60
CA SER A 130 -1.76 6.17 -17.86
C SER A 130 -2.04 4.68 -17.62
N GLU A 131 -1.74 4.16 -16.45
CA GLU A 131 -1.88 2.75 -16.11
C GLU A 131 -3.24 2.45 -15.44
N PRO A 132 -3.89 1.34 -15.80
CA PRO A 132 -5.15 0.95 -15.15
C PRO A 132 -5.01 0.73 -13.65
N GLU A 133 -3.86 0.25 -13.19
CA GLU A 133 -3.54 -0.02 -11.79
C GLU A 133 -3.61 1.27 -10.94
N THR A 134 -3.00 2.33 -11.39
CA THR A 134 -3.02 3.62 -10.68
C THR A 134 -4.37 4.30 -10.78
N ARG A 135 -5.12 4.11 -11.88
CA ARG A 135 -6.51 4.59 -11.99
C ARG A 135 -7.42 3.92 -10.95
N VAL A 136 -7.29 2.61 -10.73
CA VAL A 136 -8.09 1.92 -9.71
C VAL A 136 -7.87 2.52 -8.32
N VAL A 137 -6.62 2.82 -7.96
CA VAL A 137 -6.31 3.48 -6.68
C VAL A 137 -6.88 4.90 -6.62
N ALA A 138 -6.71 5.68 -7.69
CA ALA A 138 -7.22 7.05 -7.77
C ALA A 138 -8.75 7.10 -7.70
N ASP A 139 -9.43 6.19 -8.39
CA ASP A 139 -10.89 6.07 -8.41
C ASP A 139 -11.44 5.64 -7.03
N LEU A 140 -10.73 4.75 -6.33
CA LEU A 140 -11.10 4.38 -4.96
C LEU A 140 -11.03 5.60 -4.04
N ILE A 141 -9.91 6.34 -4.08
CA ILE A 141 -9.71 7.55 -3.26
C ILE A 141 -10.72 8.66 -3.61
N ALA A 142 -11.17 8.72 -4.86
CA ALA A 142 -12.18 9.70 -5.28
C ALA A 142 -13.60 9.34 -4.81
N ARG A 143 -13.91 8.05 -4.66
CA ARG A 143 -15.24 7.56 -4.29
C ARG A 143 -15.44 7.41 -2.78
N GLU A 144 -14.38 7.02 -2.09
CA GLU A 144 -14.43 6.69 -0.67
C GLU A 144 -13.84 7.81 0.17
N PRO A 145 -14.35 8.06 1.36
CA PRO A 145 -13.83 9.08 2.27
C PRO A 145 -12.50 8.62 2.90
N ILE A 146 -11.43 8.57 2.12
CA ILE A 146 -10.11 8.19 2.60
C ILE A 146 -9.48 9.38 3.33
N ALA A 147 -9.13 9.19 4.61
CA ALA A 147 -8.55 10.22 5.46
C ALA A 147 -7.04 10.06 5.69
N ALA A 148 -6.50 8.87 5.50
CA ALA A 148 -5.07 8.59 5.59
C ALA A 148 -4.70 7.37 4.74
N VAL A 149 -3.42 7.24 4.40
CA VAL A 149 -2.93 6.13 3.57
C VAL A 149 -1.69 5.49 4.19
N VAL A 150 -1.63 4.15 4.15
CA VAL A 150 -0.43 3.35 4.40
C VAL A 150 -0.10 2.57 3.14
N ALA A 151 1.01 2.90 2.49
CA ALA A 151 1.59 2.13 1.40
C ALA A 151 2.69 1.23 1.94
N VAL A 152 2.62 -0.08 1.67
CA VAL A 152 3.61 -1.05 2.15
C VAL A 152 4.54 -1.42 1.01
N HIS A 153 5.82 -1.21 1.23
CA HIS A 153 6.95 -1.40 0.33
C HIS A 153 8.06 -2.24 0.98
N ALA A 154 9.14 -2.45 0.26
CA ALA A 154 10.44 -2.96 0.70
C ALA A 154 11.55 -2.35 -0.20
N PRO A 155 12.86 -2.30 0.19
CA PRO A 155 13.47 -3.07 1.26
C PRO A 155 14.16 -2.22 2.36
N PHE A 156 13.78 -0.99 2.66
CA PHE A 156 14.62 -0.02 3.40
C PHE A 156 14.51 -0.06 4.94
N ALA A 157 13.64 -0.90 5.50
CA ALA A 157 13.42 -1.02 6.96
C ALA A 157 13.24 0.35 7.64
N CYS A 158 12.29 1.15 7.17
CA CYS A 158 11.98 2.47 7.72
C CYS A 158 10.48 2.82 7.61
N VAL A 159 10.07 3.84 8.34
CA VAL A 159 8.75 4.46 8.26
C VAL A 159 8.94 5.81 7.55
N ASN A 160 8.76 5.83 6.24
CA ASN A 160 8.77 7.09 5.49
C ASN A 160 7.38 7.73 5.57
N TYR A 161 7.32 9.06 5.49
CA TYR A 161 6.07 9.80 5.57
C TYR A 161 6.05 11.03 4.68
N ASP A 162 4.85 11.35 4.19
CA ASP A 162 4.55 12.54 3.42
C ASP A 162 3.33 13.27 4.00
N GLY A 163 3.28 14.61 3.83
CA GLY A 163 2.22 15.44 4.36
C GLY A 163 2.21 15.54 5.88
N PRO A 164 1.05 15.73 6.53
CA PRO A 164 0.95 15.95 7.98
C PRO A 164 1.02 14.63 8.78
N ALA A 165 1.96 13.73 8.44
CA ALA A 165 2.06 12.40 9.03
C ALA A 165 3.24 12.22 10.00
N ALA A 166 4.00 13.26 10.34
CA ALA A 166 5.22 13.14 11.14
C ALA A 166 4.98 12.50 12.52
N ALA A 167 3.97 12.95 13.26
CA ALA A 167 3.65 12.40 14.58
C ALA A 167 3.20 10.93 14.50
N TRP A 168 2.40 10.60 13.49
CA TRP A 168 1.99 9.23 13.19
C TRP A 168 3.17 8.33 12.85
N ALA A 169 4.08 8.79 11.98
CA ALA A 169 5.31 8.08 11.64
C ALA A 169 6.20 7.80 12.87
N GLN A 170 6.31 8.77 13.79
CA GLN A 170 7.07 8.59 15.03
C GLN A 170 6.45 7.53 15.94
N ALA A 171 5.12 7.50 16.07
CA ALA A 171 4.44 6.48 16.86
C ALA A 171 4.69 5.07 16.29
N VAL A 172 4.56 4.91 14.97
CA VAL A 172 4.82 3.65 14.27
C VAL A 172 6.30 3.24 14.40
N ALA A 173 7.22 4.19 14.21
CA ALA A 173 8.66 3.97 14.35
C ALA A 173 9.03 3.47 15.76
N ALA A 174 8.44 4.05 16.79
CA ALA A 174 8.64 3.62 18.18
C ALA A 174 8.13 2.18 18.42
N ALA A 175 7.01 1.80 17.80
CA ALA A 175 6.44 0.47 17.96
C ALA A 175 7.24 -0.63 17.25
N CYS A 176 7.79 -0.34 16.05
CA CYS A 176 8.51 -1.34 15.26
C CYS A 176 10.03 -1.29 15.40
N GLY A 177 10.58 -0.22 15.97
CA GLY A 177 12.02 0.00 16.10
C GLY A 177 12.73 0.45 14.82
N TRP A 178 11.99 0.82 13.77
CA TRP A 178 12.55 1.38 12.53
C TRP A 178 12.62 2.90 12.59
N PRO A 179 13.58 3.54 11.87
CA PRO A 179 13.64 5.00 11.84
C PRO A 179 12.45 5.60 11.09
N ALA A 180 11.88 6.69 11.62
CA ALA A 180 10.99 7.56 10.85
C ALA A 180 11.82 8.48 9.94
N ARG A 181 11.39 8.62 8.67
CA ARG A 181 12.11 9.40 7.65
C ARG A 181 11.14 10.27 6.85
N ALA A 182 11.41 11.57 6.80
CA ALA A 182 10.73 12.50 5.90
C ALA A 182 11.26 12.42 4.45
N ASP A 183 12.44 11.85 4.26
CA ASP A 183 13.11 11.70 2.96
C ASP A 183 13.69 10.29 2.86
N ILE A 184 13.41 9.60 1.76
CA ILE A 184 13.91 8.26 1.47
C ILE A 184 15.32 8.26 0.85
N GLY A 185 15.88 9.46 0.60
CA GLY A 185 17.25 9.65 0.09
C GLY A 185 17.33 9.87 -1.42
N TYR A 186 16.22 9.91 -2.13
CA TYR A 186 16.15 10.24 -3.57
C TYR A 186 14.78 10.81 -3.96
N PRO A 187 14.71 11.63 -5.04
CA PRO A 187 13.43 12.22 -5.48
C PRO A 187 12.44 11.16 -5.95
N THR A 188 11.18 11.36 -5.59
CA THR A 188 10.06 10.47 -5.96
C THR A 188 8.96 11.22 -6.73
N PRO A 189 9.26 11.85 -7.88
CA PRO A 189 8.27 12.59 -8.64
C PRO A 189 7.14 11.67 -9.10
N GLY A 190 5.90 12.14 -9.05
CA GLY A 190 4.72 11.35 -9.44
C GLY A 190 4.36 10.20 -8.51
N SER A 191 4.95 10.14 -7.30
CA SER A 191 4.61 9.11 -6.31
C SER A 191 3.26 9.34 -5.64
N LEU A 192 2.72 8.29 -5.02
CA LEU A 192 1.51 8.37 -4.20
C LEU A 192 1.69 9.37 -3.05
N GLY A 193 2.85 9.34 -2.37
CA GLY A 193 3.20 10.26 -1.28
C GLY A 193 3.26 11.71 -1.75
N SER A 194 3.88 11.97 -2.90
CA SER A 194 3.90 13.31 -3.51
C SER A 194 2.50 13.80 -3.84
N TRP A 195 1.66 12.95 -4.46
CA TRP A 195 0.30 13.33 -4.86
C TRP A 195 -0.62 13.57 -3.66
N LEU A 196 -0.70 12.63 -2.74
CA LEU A 196 -1.63 12.73 -1.61
C LEU A 196 -1.06 13.52 -0.45
N GLY A 197 0.19 13.24 -0.06
CA GLY A 197 0.81 13.85 1.11
C GLY A 197 1.20 15.30 0.84
N ILE A 198 2.01 15.53 -0.17
CA ILE A 198 2.56 16.87 -0.44
C ILE A 198 1.54 17.79 -1.09
N ASP A 199 0.86 17.32 -2.15
CA ASP A 199 -0.02 18.18 -2.93
C ASP A 199 -1.41 18.38 -2.33
N ARG A 200 -1.93 17.37 -1.60
CA ARG A 200 -3.30 17.36 -1.07
C ARG A 200 -3.37 17.45 0.45
N GLY A 201 -2.23 17.35 1.15
CA GLY A 201 -2.17 17.43 2.60
C GLY A 201 -2.82 16.23 3.33
N LEU A 202 -2.95 15.08 2.66
CA LEU A 202 -3.44 13.86 3.27
C LEU A 202 -2.28 13.16 4.00
N PRO A 203 -2.45 12.66 5.24
CA PRO A 203 -1.41 11.89 5.91
C PRO A 203 -1.09 10.60 5.14
N VAL A 204 0.19 10.41 4.75
CA VAL A 204 0.66 9.22 4.07
C VAL A 204 1.85 8.62 4.81
N LEU A 205 1.79 7.32 5.12
CA LEU A 205 2.94 6.53 5.51
C LEU A 205 3.35 5.61 4.37
N THR A 206 4.65 5.48 4.14
CA THR A 206 5.26 4.42 3.36
C THR A 206 6.04 3.53 4.31
N LEU A 207 5.50 2.35 4.62
CA LEU A 207 6.18 1.35 5.42
C LEU A 207 7.12 0.57 4.53
N GLU A 208 8.39 0.79 4.69
CA GLU A 208 9.45 0.06 4.03
C GLU A 208 9.84 -1.15 4.87
N LEU A 209 9.38 -2.33 4.48
CA LEU A 209 9.75 -3.57 5.13
C LEU A 209 11.25 -3.87 4.95
N PRO A 210 11.89 -4.67 5.82
CA PRO A 210 13.25 -5.13 5.59
C PRO A 210 13.34 -6.04 4.35
N PRO A 211 14.53 -6.19 3.75
CA PRO A 211 14.72 -7.08 2.61
C PRO A 211 14.50 -8.55 2.96
N GLY A 212 13.98 -9.31 2.00
CA GLY A 212 13.76 -10.75 2.12
C GLY A 212 12.31 -11.14 2.42
N PRO A 213 12.05 -12.46 2.51
CA PRO A 213 10.72 -12.96 2.81
C PRO A 213 10.30 -12.60 4.24
N LEU A 214 9.02 -12.34 4.44
CA LEU A 214 8.48 -12.24 5.79
C LEU A 214 8.59 -13.61 6.47
N ALA A 215 9.30 -13.67 7.59
CA ALA A 215 9.34 -14.86 8.46
C ALA A 215 8.02 -15.02 9.25
N GLY A 216 6.88 -14.94 8.55
CA GLY A 216 5.55 -14.79 9.11
C GLY A 216 5.24 -13.36 9.54
N PHE A 217 3.94 -13.05 9.73
CA PHE A 217 3.47 -11.73 10.19
C PHE A 217 3.70 -11.56 11.70
N ARG A 218 4.96 -11.33 12.08
CA ARG A 218 5.43 -11.20 13.47
C ARG A 218 6.53 -10.15 13.58
N GLY A 219 6.84 -9.76 14.81
CA GLY A 219 7.92 -8.82 15.09
C GLY A 219 7.68 -7.40 14.52
N PRO A 220 8.73 -6.70 14.08
CA PRO A 220 8.64 -5.29 13.68
C PRO A 220 7.63 -4.99 12.57
N ALA A 221 7.49 -5.85 11.57
CA ALA A 221 6.54 -5.64 10.46
C ALA A 221 5.08 -5.66 10.93
N ALA A 222 4.73 -6.62 11.80
CA ALA A 222 3.41 -6.68 12.40
C ALA A 222 3.17 -5.46 13.31
N ALA A 223 4.14 -5.12 14.16
CA ALA A 223 4.05 -3.95 15.03
C ALA A 223 3.88 -2.65 14.23
N ALA A 224 4.57 -2.51 13.10
CA ALA A 224 4.43 -1.35 12.22
C ALA A 224 3.01 -1.22 11.66
N LEU A 225 2.44 -2.30 11.14
CA LEU A 225 1.08 -2.30 10.58
C LEU A 225 0.02 -2.13 11.65
N ASP A 226 0.14 -2.83 12.79
CA ASP A 226 -0.79 -2.72 13.91
C ASP A 226 -0.83 -1.29 14.44
N GLU A 227 0.33 -0.67 14.65
CA GLU A 227 0.41 0.72 15.13
C GLU A 227 -0.04 1.73 14.08
N SER A 228 0.21 1.46 12.78
CA SER A 228 -0.30 2.31 11.70
C SER A 228 -1.82 2.41 11.71
N ILE A 229 -2.50 1.32 12.05
CA ILE A 229 -3.96 1.29 12.16
C ILE A 229 -4.40 1.96 13.47
N ARG A 230 -3.77 1.61 14.59
CA ARG A 230 -4.15 2.07 15.93
C ARG A 230 -3.98 3.59 16.10
N ALA A 231 -2.89 4.14 15.59
CA ALA A 231 -2.55 5.56 15.70
C ALA A 231 -2.93 6.39 14.47
N ALA A 232 -3.73 5.83 13.56
CA ALA A 232 -4.14 6.54 12.35
C ALA A 232 -4.85 7.85 12.68
N PRO A 233 -4.51 8.98 12.03
CA PRO A 233 -5.07 10.30 12.36
C PRO A 233 -6.57 10.44 12.08
N VAL A 234 -7.18 9.47 11.43
CA VAL A 234 -8.65 9.39 11.20
C VAL A 234 -9.49 9.20 12.47
N LEU A 235 -8.86 8.92 13.61
CA LEU A 235 -9.55 8.69 14.88
C LEU A 235 -9.67 9.94 15.77
N ASN A 236 -9.10 11.07 15.33
CA ASN A 236 -8.93 12.26 16.17
C ASN A 236 -9.90 13.41 15.84
N GLU A 237 -11.05 13.12 15.18
CA GLU A 237 -12.14 14.09 14.97
C GLU A 237 -13.34 13.81 15.90
#